data_669886f809b833d349ab27e36a3ff4c6
#
_entry.id   669886f809b833d349ab27e36a3ff4c6
#
_cell.length_a   1.000
_cell.length_b   1.000
_cell.length_c   1.000
_cell.angle_alpha   90.00
_cell.angle_beta   90.00
_cell.angle_gamma   90.00
#
_symmetry.space_group_name_H-M   'P 1'
#
loop_
_entity.id
_entity.type
_entity.pdbx_description
1 polymer ?
#
loop_
_entity_poly.entity_id
_entity_poly.type
_entity_poly.pdbx_seq_one_letter_code
_entity_poly.pdbx_strand_id
1 'polypeptide(L)'
;MKIKQLILTCCSLLFILTSCNNYLDVKPKGKIIPKTAEEYSTILHYWLDEIEKGANATIIPEPDYTSLLEFFAEDLDGTLASSLVNTQLYVGSRINTNQKRYPELYSVIKDCNVIISNMEDTESEMAKNILGTAWSLRSICYYNLLQSFCEPYQPETATETLGLPLVDEFDMEAKPERSNQKETAEFILKGFRNALLYNVTDKDYLFTAQVTKAFMARFFFWTQDWENAIIYAKEVLEQYPMLEAEEYADNINQKLSKGKNVIIASYTNENDIGSLSYVVAQSNVIQRPVSKELVQLFNSSPNDIRKANSFNAQRI
;
A
#
# COMPACT_ATOMS: atom_id res chain seq x y z
N MET A 1 37.45 -36.14 -57.29
CA MET A 1 37.96 -35.67 -55.98
C MET A 1 37.27 -34.43 -55.49
N LYS A 2 37.02 -33.39 -56.27
CA LYS A 2 36.48 -32.10 -55.85
C LYS A 2 35.02 -32.11 -55.26
N ILE A 3 34.12 -32.96 -55.80
CA ILE A 3 32.73 -33.08 -55.37
C ILE A 3 32.60 -33.69 -53.95
N LYS A 4 33.40 -34.70 -53.62
CA LYS A 4 33.42 -35.34 -52.31
C LYS A 4 33.90 -34.39 -51.21
N GLN A 5 34.89 -33.55 -51.54
CA GLN A 5 35.35 -32.47 -50.58
C GLN A 5 34.32 -31.40 -50.38
N LEU A 6 33.57 -31.00 -51.43
CA LEU A 6 32.51 -30.01 -51.32
C LEU A 6 31.36 -30.50 -50.44
N ILE A 7 30.95 -31.76 -50.58
CA ILE A 7 29.89 -32.38 -49.75
C ILE A 7 30.35 -32.49 -48.29
N LEU A 8 31.60 -32.86 -48.04
CA LEU A 8 32.15 -32.95 -46.69
C LEU A 8 32.19 -31.60 -46.00
N THR A 9 32.54 -30.53 -46.74
CA THR A 9 32.57 -29.17 -46.24
C THR A 9 31.16 -28.61 -45.97
N CYS A 10 30.17 -28.91 -46.84
CA CYS A 10 28.78 -28.53 -46.57
C CYS A 10 28.17 -29.27 -45.37
N CYS A 11 28.46 -30.56 -45.20
CA CYS A 11 28.00 -31.32 -44.04
C CYS A 11 28.64 -30.82 -42.74
N SER A 12 29.91 -30.42 -42.73
CA SER A 12 30.54 -29.83 -41.53
C SER A 12 30.01 -28.46 -41.20
N LEU A 13 29.64 -27.64 -42.19
CA LEU A 13 28.97 -26.34 -41.93
C LEU A 13 27.55 -26.49 -41.36
N LEU A 14 26.79 -27.53 -41.74
CA LEU A 14 25.46 -27.81 -41.20
C LEU A 14 25.49 -28.24 -39.73
N PHE A 15 26.56 -28.89 -39.27
CA PHE A 15 26.71 -29.23 -37.84
C PHE A 15 27.05 -28.06 -36.93
N ILE A 16 27.53 -26.96 -37.47
CA ILE A 16 27.84 -25.73 -36.68
C ILE A 16 26.58 -24.91 -36.41
N LEU A 17 25.50 -25.11 -37.18
CA LEU A 17 24.24 -24.38 -37.02
C LEU A 17 23.29 -24.99 -35.97
N THR A 18 23.58 -26.14 -35.42
CA THR A 18 22.87 -26.69 -34.25
C THR A 18 23.53 -26.17 -32.97
N SER A 19 23.71 -24.87 -32.90
CA SER A 19 24.11 -24.22 -31.64
C SER A 19 23.00 -24.38 -30.64
N CYS A 20 23.33 -24.96 -29.50
CA CYS A 20 22.46 -25.24 -28.39
C CYS A 20 21.71 -23.96 -27.94
N ASN A 21 20.43 -23.88 -28.25
CA ASN A 21 19.55 -22.86 -27.63
C ASN A 21 19.55 -22.94 -26.10
N ASN A 22 19.91 -24.10 -25.52
CA ASN A 22 20.00 -24.31 -24.07
C ASN A 22 21.20 -23.63 -23.40
N TYR A 23 22.17 -23.10 -24.16
CA TYR A 23 23.33 -22.41 -23.55
C TYR A 23 22.99 -20.96 -23.10
N LEU A 24 21.95 -20.38 -23.68
CA LEU A 24 21.47 -19.04 -23.29
C LEU A 24 20.46 -19.09 -22.15
N ASP A 25 19.99 -20.27 -21.80
CA ASP A 25 19.07 -20.48 -20.67
C ASP A 25 19.85 -20.62 -19.34
N VAL A 26 20.81 -19.73 -19.13
CA VAL A 26 21.54 -19.64 -17.87
C VAL A 26 20.60 -19.02 -16.84
N LYS A 27 19.86 -19.87 -16.13
CA LYS A 27 19.14 -19.44 -14.93
C LYS A 27 20.16 -18.84 -13.96
N PRO A 28 19.98 -17.59 -13.52
CA PRO A 28 20.88 -16.98 -12.55
C PRO A 28 20.97 -17.89 -11.32
N LYS A 29 22.16 -18.36 -10.98
CA LYS A 29 22.38 -19.19 -9.78
C LYS A 29 21.86 -18.40 -8.57
N GLY A 30 20.84 -18.94 -7.89
CA GLY A 30 20.30 -18.37 -6.66
C GLY A 30 18.95 -17.64 -6.78
N LYS A 31 18.31 -17.62 -7.97
CA LYS A 31 16.91 -17.15 -8.10
C LYS A 31 16.06 -18.30 -8.61
N ILE A 32 15.15 -18.76 -7.76
CA ILE A 32 14.10 -19.69 -8.15
C ILE A 32 13.04 -18.84 -8.88
N ILE A 33 12.71 -19.22 -10.12
CA ILE A 33 11.54 -18.66 -10.80
C ILE A 33 10.35 -19.45 -10.27
N PRO A 34 9.41 -18.80 -9.56
CA PRO A 34 8.23 -19.48 -9.04
C PRO A 34 7.44 -20.15 -10.16
N LYS A 35 6.86 -21.32 -9.87
CA LYS A 35 6.05 -22.08 -10.82
C LYS A 35 4.72 -22.54 -10.23
N THR A 36 4.70 -22.76 -8.93
CA THR A 36 3.50 -23.25 -8.23
C THR A 36 2.85 -22.14 -7.41
N ALA A 37 1.58 -22.31 -7.08
CA ALA A 37 0.86 -21.37 -6.22
C ALA A 37 1.55 -21.18 -4.86
N GLU A 38 2.13 -22.26 -4.27
CA GLU A 38 2.85 -22.21 -2.99
C GLU A 38 4.12 -21.35 -3.08
N GLU A 39 4.84 -21.41 -4.21
CA GLU A 39 6.04 -20.60 -4.43
C GLU A 39 5.67 -19.11 -4.58
N TYR A 40 4.59 -18.79 -5.30
CA TYR A 40 4.07 -17.41 -5.40
C TYR A 40 3.50 -16.92 -4.07
N SER A 41 2.85 -17.80 -3.30
CA SER A 41 2.39 -17.50 -1.94
C SER A 41 3.55 -17.03 -1.05
N THR A 42 4.71 -17.66 -1.16
CA THR A 42 5.90 -17.27 -0.38
C THR A 42 6.34 -15.84 -0.68
N ILE A 43 6.31 -15.42 -1.96
CA ILE A 43 6.64 -14.03 -2.34
C ILE A 43 5.64 -13.06 -1.75
N LEU A 44 4.35 -13.40 -1.84
CA LEU A 44 3.28 -12.54 -1.35
C LEU A 44 3.31 -12.42 0.17
N HIS A 45 3.41 -13.53 0.90
CA HIS A 45 3.43 -13.56 2.36
C HIS A 45 4.64 -12.87 2.96
N TYR A 46 5.75 -12.75 2.25
CA TYR A 46 6.84 -11.89 2.69
C TYR A 46 6.35 -10.46 2.98
N TRP A 47 5.55 -9.88 2.08
CA TRP A 47 5.01 -8.53 2.26
C TRP A 47 3.86 -8.48 3.27
N LEU A 48 3.01 -9.51 3.31
CA LEU A 48 1.90 -9.58 4.27
C LEU A 48 2.43 -9.68 5.70
N ASP A 49 3.40 -10.53 5.93
CA ASP A 49 4.08 -10.69 7.23
C ASP A 49 4.75 -9.40 7.71
N GLU A 50 5.37 -8.66 6.80
CA GLU A 50 5.98 -7.36 7.11
C GLU A 50 4.91 -6.33 7.53
N ILE A 51 3.73 -6.36 6.90
CA ILE A 51 2.60 -5.50 7.30
C ILE A 51 2.11 -5.91 8.69
N GLU A 52 1.89 -7.19 8.94
CA GLU A 52 1.41 -7.69 10.24
C GLU A 52 2.37 -7.40 11.38
N LYS A 53 3.66 -7.49 11.13
CA LYS A 53 4.70 -7.14 12.11
C LYS A 53 4.87 -5.63 12.29
N GLY A 54 4.24 -4.82 11.42
CA GLY A 54 4.44 -3.38 11.37
C GLY A 54 5.85 -2.97 10.93
N ALA A 55 6.57 -3.88 10.31
CA ALA A 55 7.93 -3.63 9.83
C ALA A 55 7.94 -2.89 8.47
N ASN A 56 6.82 -2.94 7.73
CA ASN A 56 6.68 -2.25 6.46
C ASN A 56 5.74 -1.04 6.56
N ALA A 57 6.29 0.07 7.00
CA ALA A 57 5.63 1.37 7.00
C ALA A 57 5.23 1.89 5.62
N THR A 58 5.67 1.25 4.58
CA THR A 58 5.58 1.76 3.22
C THR A 58 4.21 1.52 2.63
N ILE A 59 3.60 0.36 2.91
CA ILE A 59 2.30 -0.04 2.37
C ILE A 59 1.17 0.49 3.24
N ILE A 60 1.21 0.17 4.54
CA ILE A 60 0.31 0.73 5.55
C ILE A 60 1.16 1.59 6.46
N PRO A 61 0.90 2.90 6.57
CA PRO A 61 1.72 3.80 7.37
C PRO A 61 1.87 3.32 8.82
N GLU A 62 3.10 3.24 9.27
CA GLU A 62 3.39 2.95 10.67
C GLU A 62 3.04 4.14 11.57
N PRO A 63 2.88 3.93 12.89
CA PRO A 63 2.57 5.00 13.83
C PRO A 63 3.56 6.16 13.81
N ASP A 64 4.84 5.89 13.63
CA ASP A 64 5.86 6.95 13.55
C ASP A 64 5.65 7.86 12.34
N TYR A 65 5.33 7.29 11.18
CA TYR A 65 5.05 8.07 9.98
C TYR A 65 3.73 8.83 10.11
N THR A 66 2.70 8.20 10.66
CA THR A 66 1.41 8.86 10.92
C THR A 66 1.59 10.00 11.90
N SER A 67 2.34 9.78 12.98
CA SER A 67 2.65 10.84 13.96
C SER A 67 3.45 12.00 13.34
N LEU A 68 4.35 11.68 12.40
CA LEU A 68 5.09 12.70 11.66
C LEU A 68 4.16 13.56 10.81
N LEU A 69 3.15 12.97 10.18
CA LEU A 69 2.17 13.71 9.39
C LEU A 69 1.32 14.66 10.25
N GLU A 70 0.99 14.29 11.48
CA GLU A 70 0.26 15.13 12.43
C GLU A 70 0.99 16.45 12.72
N PHE A 71 2.33 16.49 12.63
CA PHE A 71 3.08 17.74 12.79
C PHE A 71 2.82 18.75 11.66
N PHE A 72 2.27 18.31 10.55
CA PHE A 72 1.89 19.17 9.42
C PHE A 72 0.39 19.46 9.38
N ALA A 73 -0.38 18.85 10.29
CA ALA A 73 -1.80 19.11 10.45
C ALA A 73 -2.04 20.26 11.45
N GLU A 74 -3.18 20.92 11.33
CA GLU A 74 -3.61 21.99 12.22
C GLU A 74 -4.18 21.47 13.55
N ASP A 75 -4.19 20.15 13.73
CA ASP A 75 -4.73 19.49 14.91
C ASP A 75 -3.86 19.69 16.15
N LEU A 76 -2.58 19.98 15.96
CA LEU A 76 -1.62 20.24 17.04
C LEU A 76 -1.21 21.72 17.09
N ASP A 77 -0.98 22.24 18.30
CA ASP A 77 -0.52 23.63 18.50
C ASP A 77 0.95 23.76 18.06
N GLY A 78 1.14 24.31 16.87
CA GLY A 78 2.46 24.58 16.27
C GLY A 78 3.22 25.74 16.91
N THR A 79 2.57 26.57 17.75
CA THR A 79 3.20 27.74 18.37
C THR A 79 4.07 27.38 19.57
N LEU A 80 3.84 26.21 20.18
CA LEU A 80 4.60 25.70 21.31
C LEU A 80 5.79 24.84 20.85
N ALA A 81 6.54 25.33 19.89
CA ALA A 81 7.77 24.65 19.45
C ALA A 81 8.76 24.56 20.61
N SER A 82 8.90 23.38 21.21
CA SER A 82 9.96 23.14 22.16
C SER A 82 11.30 23.05 21.42
N SER A 83 12.37 23.49 22.09
CA SER A 83 13.74 23.38 21.59
C SER A 83 14.19 21.93 21.34
N LEU A 84 13.42 20.95 21.79
CA LEU A 84 13.64 19.51 21.62
C LEU A 84 12.97 18.94 20.39
N VAL A 85 12.01 19.63 19.81
CA VAL A 85 11.43 19.23 18.53
C VAL A 85 12.42 19.58 17.44
N ASN A 86 12.85 18.57 16.75
CA ASN A 86 13.70 18.73 15.58
C ASN A 86 13.06 19.79 14.67
N THR A 87 13.67 20.98 14.57
CA THR A 87 13.18 22.14 13.83
C THR A 87 12.95 21.87 12.32
N GLN A 88 13.22 20.64 11.89
CA GLN A 88 13.02 20.16 10.52
C GLN A 88 11.56 19.83 10.19
N LEU A 89 10.66 19.86 11.14
CA LEU A 89 9.26 19.46 10.99
C LEU A 89 8.27 20.63 10.86
N TYR A 90 8.72 21.80 10.45
CA TYR A 90 7.82 22.88 10.12
C TYR A 90 7.16 22.69 8.76
N VAL A 91 5.89 23.10 8.64
CA VAL A 91 5.20 23.25 7.36
C VAL A 91 6.11 24.01 6.38
N GLY A 92 6.41 23.41 5.24
CA GLY A 92 7.34 23.97 4.24
C GLY A 92 8.82 23.63 4.47
N SER A 93 9.21 23.04 5.60
CA SER A 93 10.53 22.43 5.72
C SER A 93 10.52 21.08 4.98
N ARG A 94 11.69 20.65 4.52
CA ARG A 94 11.87 19.47 3.68
C ARG A 94 11.15 18.22 4.25
N ILE A 95 9.92 17.99 3.82
CA ILE A 95 9.16 16.73 4.03
C ILE A 95 9.88 15.55 3.36
N ASN A 96 10.91 15.84 2.62
CA ASN A 96 11.61 14.96 1.70
C ASN A 96 12.56 13.95 2.37
N THR A 97 12.31 13.57 3.61
CA THR A 97 13.18 12.61 4.31
C THR A 97 12.86 11.16 4.01
N ASN A 98 11.75 10.85 3.32
CA ASN A 98 11.37 9.46 3.04
C ASN A 98 11.54 9.08 1.55
N GLN A 99 12.70 9.41 0.97
CA GLN A 99 13.05 8.99 -0.40
C GLN A 99 13.05 7.46 -0.58
N LYS A 100 13.22 6.70 0.49
CA LYS A 100 13.22 5.23 0.46
C LYS A 100 11.84 4.65 0.13
N ARG A 101 10.75 5.32 0.49
CA ARG A 101 9.40 4.84 0.26
C ARG A 101 9.07 4.65 -1.22
N TYR A 102 9.58 5.50 -2.09
CA TYR A 102 9.36 5.39 -3.53
C TYR A 102 9.88 4.06 -4.12
N PRO A 103 11.18 3.73 -4.02
CA PRO A 103 11.70 2.47 -4.54
C PRO A 103 11.14 1.24 -3.79
N GLU A 104 10.80 1.36 -2.52
CA GLU A 104 10.22 0.27 -1.75
C GLU A 104 8.82 -0.10 -2.28
N LEU A 105 7.94 0.87 -2.54
CA LEU A 105 6.63 0.62 -3.16
C LEU A 105 6.76 -0.01 -4.55
N TYR A 106 7.71 0.44 -5.37
CA TYR A 106 7.98 -0.20 -6.66
C TYR A 106 8.55 -1.61 -6.53
N SER A 107 9.23 -1.92 -5.42
CA SER A 107 9.67 -3.29 -5.13
C SER A 107 8.48 -4.22 -4.89
N VAL A 108 7.49 -3.76 -4.13
CA VAL A 108 6.22 -4.49 -3.95
C VAL A 108 5.47 -4.65 -5.27
N ILE A 109 5.36 -3.57 -6.05
CA ILE A 109 4.71 -3.58 -7.37
C ILE A 109 5.37 -4.59 -8.30
N LYS A 110 6.70 -4.63 -8.34
CA LYS A 110 7.47 -5.60 -9.11
C LYS A 110 7.09 -7.04 -8.74
N ASP A 111 7.07 -7.36 -7.46
CA ASP A 111 6.75 -8.71 -6.97
C ASP A 111 5.28 -9.07 -7.27
N CYS A 112 4.36 -8.11 -7.13
CA CYS A 112 2.97 -8.29 -7.57
C CYS A 112 2.88 -8.55 -9.09
N ASN A 113 3.63 -7.82 -9.91
CA ASN A 113 3.66 -8.03 -11.35
C ASN A 113 4.21 -9.42 -11.72
N VAL A 114 5.25 -9.89 -11.01
CA VAL A 114 5.77 -11.26 -11.20
C VAL A 114 4.67 -12.30 -10.94
N ILE A 115 3.90 -12.13 -9.87
CA ILE A 115 2.78 -13.02 -9.53
C ILE A 115 1.70 -12.97 -10.63
N ILE A 116 1.21 -11.78 -10.94
CA ILE A 116 0.09 -11.55 -11.85
C ILE A 116 0.39 -12.04 -13.28
N SER A 117 1.63 -11.84 -13.74
CA SER A 117 2.00 -12.15 -15.13
C SER A 117 2.44 -13.60 -15.34
N ASN A 118 2.86 -14.31 -14.30
CA ASN A 118 3.49 -15.62 -14.47
C ASN A 118 2.77 -16.77 -13.78
N MET A 119 1.73 -16.51 -12.98
CA MET A 119 0.96 -17.59 -12.36
C MET A 119 0.08 -18.26 -13.39
N GLU A 120 0.37 -19.55 -13.68
CA GLU A 120 -0.38 -20.35 -14.64
C GLU A 120 -1.72 -20.85 -14.06
N ASP A 121 -1.72 -21.21 -12.77
CA ASP A 121 -2.95 -21.58 -12.06
C ASP A 121 -3.76 -20.32 -11.73
N THR A 122 -4.98 -20.23 -12.23
CA THR A 122 -5.92 -19.14 -11.95
C THR A 122 -7.22 -19.62 -11.29
N GLU A 123 -7.34 -20.93 -11.09
CA GLU A 123 -8.63 -21.56 -10.71
C GLU A 123 -8.66 -22.12 -9.30
N SER A 124 -7.52 -22.59 -8.78
CA SER A 124 -7.49 -23.07 -7.39
C SER A 124 -7.79 -21.95 -6.40
N GLU A 125 -8.37 -22.27 -5.25
CA GLU A 125 -8.67 -21.30 -4.20
C GLU A 125 -7.42 -20.54 -3.73
N MET A 126 -6.29 -21.25 -3.61
CA MET A 126 -5.02 -20.64 -3.27
C MET A 126 -4.59 -19.62 -4.33
N ALA A 127 -4.65 -19.99 -5.62
CA ALA A 127 -4.30 -19.10 -6.72
C ALA A 127 -5.20 -17.86 -6.77
N LYS A 128 -6.51 -18.03 -6.56
CA LYS A 128 -7.47 -16.91 -6.49
C LYS A 128 -7.13 -15.94 -5.35
N ASN A 129 -6.84 -16.48 -4.17
CA ASN A 129 -6.44 -15.64 -3.03
C ASN A 129 -5.15 -14.87 -3.32
N ILE A 130 -4.14 -15.54 -3.91
CA ILE A 130 -2.85 -14.91 -4.25
C ILE A 130 -3.04 -13.84 -5.31
N LEU A 131 -3.73 -14.14 -6.42
CA LEU A 131 -3.95 -13.19 -7.52
C LEU A 131 -4.79 -11.99 -7.08
N GLY A 132 -5.88 -12.23 -6.37
CA GLY A 132 -6.74 -11.15 -5.87
C GLY A 132 -5.98 -10.24 -4.91
N THR A 133 -5.18 -10.80 -4.01
CA THR A 133 -4.33 -10.04 -3.10
C THR A 133 -3.23 -9.27 -3.83
N ALA A 134 -2.55 -9.89 -4.80
CA ALA A 134 -1.51 -9.22 -5.58
C ALA A 134 -2.07 -8.03 -6.39
N TRP A 135 -3.24 -8.18 -7.01
CA TRP A 135 -3.93 -7.08 -7.69
C TRP A 135 -4.29 -5.94 -6.75
N SER A 136 -4.84 -6.27 -5.56
CA SER A 136 -5.19 -5.28 -4.54
C SER A 136 -3.97 -4.55 -4.01
N LEU A 137 -2.95 -5.29 -3.59
CA LEU A 137 -1.71 -4.76 -3.04
C LEU A 137 -0.98 -3.85 -4.02
N ARG A 138 -0.88 -4.26 -5.30
CA ARG A 138 -0.31 -3.41 -6.35
C ARG A 138 -1.04 -2.09 -6.49
N SER A 139 -2.36 -2.13 -6.51
CA SER A 139 -3.19 -0.91 -6.63
C SER A 139 -3.04 0.01 -5.44
N ILE A 140 -2.94 -0.54 -4.22
CA ILE A 140 -2.70 0.22 -3.00
C ILE A 140 -1.31 0.88 -3.04
N CYS A 141 -0.30 0.17 -3.52
CA CYS A 141 1.04 0.74 -3.69
C CYS A 141 1.05 1.92 -4.67
N TYR A 142 0.38 1.79 -5.81
CA TYR A 142 0.22 2.90 -6.76
C TYR A 142 -0.59 4.06 -6.18
N TYR A 143 -1.63 3.78 -5.41
CA TYR A 143 -2.39 4.82 -4.72
C TYR A 143 -1.53 5.60 -3.71
N ASN A 144 -0.73 4.88 -2.92
CA ASN A 144 0.20 5.50 -1.99
C ASN A 144 1.29 6.35 -2.71
N LEU A 145 1.79 5.86 -3.84
CA LEU A 145 2.73 6.62 -4.68
C LEU A 145 2.10 7.89 -5.22
N LEU A 146 0.86 7.80 -5.73
CA LEU A 146 0.14 8.93 -6.30
C LEU A 146 -0.10 10.01 -5.23
N GLN A 147 -0.51 9.63 -4.03
CA GLN A 147 -0.70 10.57 -2.92
C GLN A 147 0.59 11.21 -2.42
N SER A 148 1.72 10.48 -2.43
CA SER A 148 2.96 10.92 -1.80
C SER A 148 3.92 11.64 -2.73
N PHE A 149 3.84 11.40 -4.05
CA PHE A 149 4.84 11.84 -5.02
C PHE A 149 4.26 12.59 -6.23
N CYS A 150 2.95 12.79 -6.25
CA CYS A 150 2.29 13.63 -7.24
C CYS A 150 1.59 14.81 -6.57
N GLU A 151 1.20 15.79 -7.36
CA GLU A 151 0.34 16.88 -6.90
C GLU A 151 -1.04 16.34 -6.47
N PRO A 152 -1.78 17.05 -5.59
CA PRO A 152 -3.14 16.68 -5.24
C PRO A 152 -4.00 16.49 -6.50
N TYR A 153 -4.75 15.39 -6.55
CA TYR A 153 -5.58 15.07 -7.71
C TYR A 153 -6.68 16.11 -7.91
N GLN A 154 -6.78 16.64 -9.12
CA GLN A 154 -7.84 17.56 -9.55
C GLN A 154 -8.44 17.02 -10.85
N PRO A 155 -9.75 16.65 -10.87
CA PRO A 155 -10.37 16.05 -12.05
C PRO A 155 -10.20 16.89 -13.33
N GLU A 156 -10.24 18.21 -13.19
CA GLU A 156 -10.19 19.16 -14.31
C GLU A 156 -8.81 19.21 -14.99
N THR A 157 -7.75 18.95 -14.24
CA THR A 157 -6.36 19.05 -14.75
C THR A 157 -5.63 17.72 -14.78
N ALA A 158 -6.30 16.61 -14.37
CA ALA A 158 -5.67 15.30 -14.23
C ALA A 158 -5.06 14.75 -15.54
N THR A 159 -5.53 15.20 -16.70
CA THR A 159 -4.97 14.83 -18.02
C THR A 159 -3.69 15.56 -18.36
N GLU A 160 -3.40 16.68 -17.70
CA GLU A 160 -2.23 17.53 -17.94
C GLU A 160 -1.20 17.40 -16.83
N THR A 161 -1.64 17.02 -15.62
CA THR A 161 -0.79 16.88 -14.45
C THR A 161 -0.06 15.54 -14.48
N LEU A 162 1.26 15.57 -14.18
CA LEU A 162 2.08 14.36 -14.18
C LEU A 162 1.66 13.38 -13.07
N GLY A 163 1.40 12.15 -13.49
CA GLY A 163 1.15 10.98 -12.65
C GLY A 163 2.44 10.16 -12.39
N LEU A 164 2.35 8.85 -12.48
CA LEU A 164 3.40 7.90 -12.15
C LEU A 164 3.89 7.13 -13.38
N PRO A 165 5.12 6.60 -13.37
CA PRO A 165 5.51 5.54 -14.28
C PRO A 165 4.64 4.29 -14.05
N LEU A 166 3.91 3.83 -15.06
CA LEU A 166 3.05 2.66 -14.97
C LEU A 166 3.81 1.42 -15.44
N VAL A 167 3.90 0.43 -14.57
CA VAL A 167 4.59 -0.85 -14.83
C VAL A 167 3.60 -1.97 -14.54
N ASP A 168 3.18 -2.69 -15.56
CA ASP A 168 2.22 -3.79 -15.46
C ASP A 168 2.84 -5.18 -15.61
N GLU A 169 4.10 -5.25 -16.06
CA GLU A 169 4.89 -6.46 -16.16
C GLU A 169 6.31 -6.27 -15.63
N PHE A 170 7.02 -7.35 -15.39
CA PHE A 170 8.41 -7.31 -14.96
C PHE A 170 9.35 -7.29 -16.17
N ASP A 171 9.88 -6.12 -16.49
CA ASP A 171 10.93 -5.93 -17.49
C ASP A 171 12.08 -5.11 -16.87
N MET A 172 13.28 -5.67 -16.83
CA MET A 172 14.48 -5.01 -16.28
C MET A 172 15.06 -3.94 -17.23
N GLU A 173 14.71 -3.97 -18.50
CA GLU A 173 15.20 -3.03 -19.50
C GLU A 173 14.22 -1.86 -19.73
N ALA A 174 12.98 -2.02 -19.29
CA ALA A 174 11.96 -0.99 -19.41
C ALA A 174 12.33 0.29 -18.64
N LYS A 175 12.13 1.41 -19.28
CA LYS A 175 12.28 2.76 -18.71
C LYS A 175 10.98 3.52 -18.88
N PRO A 176 9.93 3.17 -18.13
CA PRO A 176 8.62 3.77 -18.30
C PRO A 176 8.68 5.26 -17.98
N GLU A 177 8.11 6.07 -18.86
CA GLU A 177 7.89 7.49 -18.62
C GLU A 177 6.72 7.69 -17.65
N ARG A 178 6.64 8.87 -17.05
CA ARG A 178 5.49 9.23 -16.21
C ARG A 178 4.25 9.39 -17.09
N SER A 179 3.16 8.75 -16.70
CA SER A 179 1.83 8.99 -17.23
C SER A 179 1.25 10.30 -16.68
N ASN A 180 0.05 10.67 -17.11
CA ASN A 180 -0.70 11.71 -16.41
C ASN A 180 -1.48 11.12 -15.21
N GLN A 181 -2.04 11.99 -14.37
CA GLN A 181 -2.76 11.56 -13.17
C GLN A 181 -4.03 10.78 -13.50
N LYS A 182 -4.72 11.11 -14.59
CA LYS A 182 -5.93 10.40 -15.01
C LYS A 182 -5.60 8.95 -15.41
N GLU A 183 -4.60 8.76 -16.24
CA GLU A 183 -4.11 7.42 -16.63
C GLU A 183 -3.67 6.61 -15.41
N THR A 184 -2.95 7.25 -14.47
CA THR A 184 -2.56 6.61 -13.21
C THR A 184 -3.79 6.18 -12.40
N ALA A 185 -4.80 7.04 -12.28
CA ALA A 185 -6.02 6.72 -11.55
C ALA A 185 -6.82 5.57 -12.20
N GLU A 186 -6.92 5.58 -13.52
CA GLU A 186 -7.57 4.50 -14.28
C GLU A 186 -6.83 3.17 -14.13
N PHE A 187 -5.50 3.18 -14.12
CA PHE A 187 -4.67 2.01 -13.88
C PHE A 187 -4.89 1.43 -12.48
N ILE A 188 -4.93 2.27 -11.44
CA ILE A 188 -5.23 1.87 -10.06
C ILE A 188 -6.60 1.22 -9.98
N LEU A 189 -7.63 1.86 -10.55
CA LEU A 189 -9.01 1.34 -10.54
C LEU A 189 -9.14 0.01 -11.29
N LYS A 190 -8.47 -0.13 -12.44
CA LYS A 190 -8.42 -1.40 -13.18
C LYS A 190 -7.87 -2.51 -12.28
N GLY A 191 -6.82 -2.25 -11.53
CA GLY A 191 -6.23 -3.21 -10.61
C GLY A 191 -7.17 -3.60 -9.46
N PHE A 192 -7.83 -2.65 -8.82
CA PHE A 192 -8.83 -2.93 -7.79
C PHE A 192 -10.02 -3.75 -8.33
N ARG A 193 -10.52 -3.42 -9.52
CA ARG A 193 -11.60 -4.19 -10.16
C ARG A 193 -11.18 -5.62 -10.45
N ASN A 194 -9.94 -5.83 -10.93
CA ASN A 194 -9.40 -7.17 -11.14
C ASN A 194 -9.27 -7.94 -9.82
N ALA A 195 -8.84 -7.29 -8.74
CA ALA A 195 -8.79 -7.91 -7.42
C ALA A 195 -10.16 -8.43 -6.96
N LEU A 196 -11.22 -7.64 -7.18
CA LEU A 196 -12.58 -8.02 -6.80
C LEU A 196 -13.14 -9.20 -7.60
N LEU A 197 -12.63 -9.49 -8.81
CA LEU A 197 -13.06 -10.68 -9.58
C LEU A 197 -12.71 -11.99 -8.86
N TYR A 198 -11.65 -11.99 -8.05
CA TYR A 198 -11.21 -13.16 -7.28
C TYR A 198 -11.94 -13.31 -5.94
N ASN A 199 -12.63 -12.27 -5.47
CA ASN A 199 -13.44 -12.26 -4.25
C ASN A 199 -12.73 -12.90 -3.03
N VAL A 200 -11.51 -12.46 -2.75
CA VAL A 200 -10.72 -12.95 -1.62
C VAL A 200 -11.48 -12.77 -0.31
N THR A 201 -11.70 -13.86 0.42
CA THR A 201 -12.38 -13.87 1.73
C THR A 201 -11.48 -14.36 2.85
N ASP A 202 -10.40 -15.03 2.51
CA ASP A 202 -9.42 -15.55 3.45
C ASP A 202 -8.62 -14.41 4.08
N LYS A 203 -8.70 -14.28 5.39
CA LYS A 203 -8.08 -13.19 6.14
C LYS A 203 -6.57 -13.32 6.27
N ASP A 204 -6.02 -14.52 6.07
CA ASP A 204 -4.58 -14.74 6.07
C ASP A 204 -3.90 -13.99 4.91
N TYR A 205 -4.68 -13.65 3.89
CA TYR A 205 -4.21 -12.81 2.79
C TYR A 205 -4.37 -11.30 3.02
N LEU A 206 -4.83 -10.85 4.16
CA LEU A 206 -5.04 -9.45 4.59
C LEU A 206 -5.93 -8.61 3.66
N PHE A 207 -5.62 -8.56 2.37
CA PHE A 207 -6.32 -7.73 1.38
C PHE A 207 -7.54 -8.45 0.79
N THR A 208 -8.49 -8.75 1.67
CA THR A 208 -9.78 -9.34 1.27
C THR A 208 -10.57 -8.42 0.36
N ALA A 209 -11.64 -8.93 -0.27
CA ALA A 209 -12.53 -8.12 -1.08
C ALA A 209 -13.10 -6.91 -0.30
N GLN A 210 -13.36 -7.04 0.98
CA GLN A 210 -13.83 -5.93 1.83
C GLN A 210 -12.74 -4.88 2.08
N VAL A 211 -11.50 -5.30 2.30
CA VAL A 211 -10.36 -4.39 2.40
C VAL A 211 -10.17 -3.65 1.09
N THR A 212 -10.24 -4.37 -0.04
CA THR A 212 -10.15 -3.77 -1.39
C THR A 212 -11.24 -2.71 -1.61
N LYS A 213 -12.49 -3.00 -1.25
CA LYS A 213 -13.61 -2.04 -1.34
C LYS A 213 -13.40 -0.82 -0.43
N ALA A 214 -12.84 -1.01 0.76
CA ALA A 214 -12.53 0.11 1.66
C ALA A 214 -11.46 1.04 1.05
N PHE A 215 -10.42 0.47 0.44
CA PHE A 215 -9.43 1.27 -0.30
C PHE A 215 -10.03 1.93 -1.54
N MET A 216 -10.94 1.28 -2.25
CA MET A 216 -11.65 1.90 -3.37
C MET A 216 -12.52 3.09 -2.92
N ALA A 217 -13.24 2.96 -1.82
CA ALA A 217 -14.01 4.07 -1.25
C ALA A 217 -13.13 5.28 -0.94
N ARG A 218 -11.97 5.05 -0.30
CA ARG A 218 -10.98 6.10 -0.02
C ARG A 218 -10.39 6.68 -1.30
N PHE A 219 -10.08 5.85 -2.28
CA PHE A 219 -9.54 6.28 -3.57
C PHE A 219 -10.53 7.17 -4.31
N PHE A 220 -11.79 6.76 -4.42
CA PHE A 220 -12.85 7.55 -5.05
C PHE A 220 -13.10 8.88 -4.30
N PHE A 221 -13.08 8.85 -2.97
CA PHE A 221 -13.15 10.07 -2.17
C PHE A 221 -11.99 11.03 -2.50
N TRP A 222 -10.77 10.51 -2.56
CA TRP A 222 -9.58 11.31 -2.86
C TRP A 222 -9.56 11.83 -4.31
N THR A 223 -10.10 11.09 -5.27
CA THR A 223 -10.25 11.53 -6.67
C THR A 223 -11.50 12.36 -6.92
N GLN A 224 -12.26 12.68 -5.88
CA GLN A 224 -13.50 13.49 -5.91
C GLN A 224 -14.65 12.83 -6.68
N ASP A 225 -14.62 11.52 -6.87
CA ASP A 225 -15.73 10.73 -7.38
C ASP A 225 -16.65 10.32 -6.21
N TRP A 226 -17.44 11.28 -5.75
CA TRP A 226 -18.29 11.16 -4.56
C TRP A 226 -19.34 10.06 -4.66
N GLU A 227 -19.87 9.85 -5.85
CA GLU A 227 -20.89 8.84 -6.09
C GLU A 227 -20.34 7.43 -5.84
N ASN A 228 -19.22 7.09 -6.48
CA ASN A 228 -18.57 5.80 -6.27
C ASN A 228 -17.99 5.65 -4.85
N ALA A 229 -17.48 6.72 -4.25
CA ALA A 229 -17.04 6.69 -2.86
C ALA A 229 -18.17 6.27 -1.91
N ILE A 230 -19.38 6.82 -2.09
CA ILE A 230 -20.58 6.47 -1.30
C ILE A 230 -20.99 5.02 -1.53
N ILE A 231 -20.99 4.54 -2.78
CA ILE A 231 -21.37 3.16 -3.12
C ILE A 231 -20.46 2.18 -2.37
N TYR A 232 -19.16 2.28 -2.55
CA TYR A 232 -18.20 1.36 -1.92
C TYR A 232 -18.15 1.49 -0.40
N ALA A 233 -18.28 2.71 0.14
CA ALA A 233 -18.37 2.91 1.59
C ALA A 233 -19.60 2.21 2.19
N LYS A 234 -20.77 2.27 1.54
CA LYS A 234 -21.98 1.57 1.98
C LYS A 234 -21.78 0.05 1.98
N GLU A 235 -21.19 -0.51 0.93
CA GLU A 235 -20.89 -1.95 0.87
C GLU A 235 -19.95 -2.42 2.00
N VAL A 236 -19.01 -1.58 2.39
CA VAL A 236 -18.12 -1.88 3.54
C VAL A 236 -18.88 -1.79 4.85
N LEU A 237 -19.74 -0.79 5.02
CA LEU A 237 -20.54 -0.60 6.23
C LEU A 237 -21.55 -1.73 6.50
N GLU A 238 -21.94 -2.51 5.49
CA GLU A 238 -22.76 -3.70 5.69
C GLU A 238 -22.09 -4.77 6.55
N GLN A 239 -20.76 -4.90 6.49
CA GLN A 239 -19.98 -5.85 7.29
C GLN A 239 -19.26 -5.22 8.48
N TYR A 240 -18.93 -3.95 8.37
CA TYR A 240 -18.22 -3.16 9.39
C TYR A 240 -19.04 -1.94 9.76
N PRO A 241 -20.16 -2.12 10.47
CA PRO A 241 -21.07 -1.02 10.80
C PRO A 241 -20.40 0.01 11.71
N MET A 242 -20.92 1.23 11.68
CA MET A 242 -20.52 2.25 12.65
C MET A 242 -20.90 1.79 14.06
N LEU A 243 -20.01 2.04 15.00
CA LEU A 243 -20.22 1.67 16.39
C LEU A 243 -21.07 2.73 17.10
N GLU A 244 -22.00 2.29 17.93
CA GLU A 244 -22.74 3.14 18.86
C GLU A 244 -21.82 3.67 19.98
N ALA A 245 -22.28 4.69 20.72
CA ALA A 245 -21.44 5.44 21.67
C ALA A 245 -20.66 4.57 22.67
N GLU A 246 -21.32 3.59 23.28
CA GLU A 246 -20.68 2.70 24.27
C GLU A 246 -19.71 1.74 23.59
N GLU A 247 -20.09 1.17 22.44
CA GLU A 247 -19.24 0.29 21.67
C GLU A 247 -18.01 1.01 21.11
N TYR A 248 -18.13 2.29 20.74
CA TYR A 248 -17.00 3.11 20.28
C TYR A 248 -15.97 3.28 21.40
N ALA A 249 -16.42 3.62 22.64
CA ALA A 249 -15.53 3.77 23.79
C ALA A 249 -14.79 2.45 24.11
N ASP A 250 -15.53 1.33 24.09
CA ASP A 250 -14.94 0.02 24.30
C ASP A 250 -13.93 -0.34 23.20
N ASN A 251 -14.25 -0.03 21.95
CA ASN A 251 -13.39 -0.32 20.82
C ASN A 251 -12.07 0.45 20.85
N ILE A 252 -12.07 1.73 21.26
CA ILE A 252 -10.84 2.52 21.43
C ILE A 252 -9.94 1.92 22.51
N ASN A 253 -10.53 1.37 23.57
CA ASN A 253 -9.79 0.75 24.67
C ASN A 253 -9.33 -0.67 24.36
N GLN A 254 -9.80 -1.28 23.26
CA GLN A 254 -9.30 -2.56 22.80
C GLN A 254 -7.94 -2.41 22.12
N LYS A 255 -7.16 -3.50 22.13
CA LYS A 255 -5.97 -3.56 21.30
C LYS A 255 -6.37 -3.55 19.82
N LEU A 256 -5.65 -2.80 19.01
CA LEU A 256 -5.97 -2.46 17.63
C LEU A 256 -6.47 -3.63 16.76
N SER A 257 -5.90 -4.83 16.91
CA SER A 257 -6.31 -6.01 16.16
C SER A 257 -7.64 -6.64 16.61
N LYS A 258 -8.19 -6.21 17.75
CA LYS A 258 -9.38 -6.82 18.37
C LYS A 258 -10.63 -5.95 18.30
N GLY A 259 -10.53 -4.78 17.69
CA GLY A 259 -11.69 -3.90 17.51
C GLY A 259 -12.74 -4.50 16.58
N LYS A 260 -14.03 -4.33 16.92
CA LYS A 260 -15.15 -4.92 16.18
C LYS A 260 -15.23 -4.49 14.73
N ASN A 261 -14.82 -3.26 14.41
CA ASN A 261 -14.88 -2.70 13.06
C ASN A 261 -13.51 -2.45 12.44
N VAL A 262 -12.50 -3.20 12.87
CA VAL A 262 -11.18 -3.18 12.24
C VAL A 262 -11.24 -3.93 10.91
N ILE A 263 -11.08 -3.19 9.82
CA ILE A 263 -11.13 -3.73 8.46
C ILE A 263 -9.79 -4.39 8.10
N ILE A 264 -8.70 -3.75 8.45
CA ILE A 264 -7.32 -4.24 8.34
C ILE A 264 -6.50 -3.66 9.47
N ALA A 265 -5.57 -4.42 10.01
CA ALA A 265 -4.63 -3.97 11.02
C ALA A 265 -3.20 -4.30 10.62
N SER A 266 -2.29 -3.38 10.88
CA SER A 266 -0.86 -3.63 11.01
C SER A 266 -0.50 -3.70 12.49
N TYR A 267 0.68 -4.17 12.83
CA TYR A 267 1.11 -4.31 14.24
C TYR A 267 0.24 -5.26 15.06
N THR A 268 0.12 -6.49 14.63
CA THR A 268 -0.63 -7.51 15.38
C THR A 268 0.11 -8.04 16.59
N ASN A 269 1.42 -7.80 16.70
CA ASN A 269 2.22 -8.18 17.85
C ASN A 269 2.03 -7.17 18.99
N GLU A 270 1.34 -7.61 20.04
CA GLU A 270 1.01 -6.79 21.21
C GLU A 270 2.23 -6.22 21.95
N ASN A 271 3.38 -6.87 21.87
CA ASN A 271 4.60 -6.42 22.56
C ASN A 271 5.28 -5.25 21.83
N ASP A 272 5.15 -5.19 20.53
CA ASP A 272 5.78 -4.13 19.72
C ASP A 272 4.95 -2.84 19.74
N ILE A 273 3.62 -2.95 19.76
CA ILE A 273 2.72 -1.80 19.85
C ILE A 273 2.93 -1.02 21.17
N GLY A 274 3.12 -1.74 22.29
CA GLY A 274 3.20 -1.12 23.61
C GLY A 274 4.38 -0.18 23.78
N SER A 275 5.53 -0.49 23.20
CA SER A 275 6.74 0.34 23.31
C SER A 275 6.71 1.53 22.34
N LEU A 276 6.25 1.34 21.11
CA LEU A 276 6.26 2.36 20.08
C LEU A 276 5.23 3.46 20.34
N SER A 277 3.98 3.08 20.61
CA SER A 277 2.93 4.07 20.92
C SER A 277 3.20 4.85 22.20
N TYR A 278 3.89 4.27 23.19
CA TYR A 278 4.28 4.99 24.41
C TYR A 278 5.34 6.05 24.13
N VAL A 279 6.36 5.73 23.36
CA VAL A 279 7.45 6.67 23.02
C VAL A 279 6.91 7.81 22.15
N VAL A 280 6.11 7.49 21.15
CA VAL A 280 5.50 8.48 20.25
C VAL A 280 4.53 9.36 21.02
N ALA A 281 3.64 8.79 21.82
CA ALA A 281 2.69 9.56 22.62
C ALA A 281 3.36 10.47 23.64
N GLN A 282 4.37 9.97 24.37
CA GLN A 282 5.07 10.80 25.36
C GLN A 282 5.86 11.96 24.74
N SER A 283 6.58 11.70 23.67
CA SER A 283 7.39 12.74 23.03
C SER A 283 6.54 13.84 22.39
N ASN A 284 5.46 13.45 21.74
CA ASN A 284 4.66 14.37 20.94
C ASN A 284 3.60 15.12 21.75
N VAL A 285 2.91 14.44 22.65
CA VAL A 285 1.81 15.05 23.45
C VAL A 285 2.35 16.06 24.45
N ILE A 286 3.53 15.85 25.04
CA ILE A 286 4.13 16.82 25.97
C ILE A 286 4.60 18.08 25.23
N GLN A 287 5.02 17.93 23.99
CA GLN A 287 5.66 19.01 23.24
C GLN A 287 4.69 19.80 22.36
N ARG A 288 3.59 19.16 21.93
CA ARG A 288 2.57 19.79 21.09
C ARG A 288 1.18 19.35 21.54
N PRO A 289 0.53 20.13 22.40
CA PRO A 289 -0.85 19.87 22.78
C PRO A 289 -1.77 20.03 21.57
N VAL A 290 -2.96 19.49 21.69
CA VAL A 290 -4.04 19.70 20.75
C VAL A 290 -4.30 21.19 20.55
N SER A 291 -4.54 21.62 19.32
CA SER A 291 -4.81 23.01 18.99
C SER A 291 -6.11 23.50 19.64
N LYS A 292 -6.17 24.78 19.96
CA LYS A 292 -7.39 25.38 20.53
C LYS A 292 -8.55 25.32 19.55
N GLU A 293 -8.25 25.42 18.27
CA GLU A 293 -9.20 25.34 17.16
C GLU A 293 -9.88 23.97 17.14
N LEU A 294 -9.11 22.88 17.24
CA LEU A 294 -9.66 21.53 17.29
C LEU A 294 -10.52 21.34 18.56
N VAL A 295 -10.07 21.80 19.72
CA VAL A 295 -10.86 21.75 20.97
C VAL A 295 -12.17 22.50 20.81
N GLN A 296 -12.17 23.66 20.14
CA GLN A 296 -13.38 24.44 19.91
C GLN A 296 -14.38 23.72 19.00
N LEU A 297 -13.90 23.01 17.96
CA LEU A 297 -14.77 22.20 17.12
C LEU A 297 -15.52 21.13 17.92
N PHE A 298 -14.84 20.44 18.83
CA PHE A 298 -15.48 19.46 19.71
C PHE A 298 -16.40 20.14 20.77
N ASN A 299 -16.09 21.35 21.21
CA ASN A 299 -16.94 22.10 22.14
C ASN A 299 -18.26 22.56 21.49
N SER A 300 -18.26 22.80 20.18
CA SER A 300 -19.47 23.13 19.41
C SER A 300 -20.40 21.92 19.21
N SER A 301 -19.92 20.72 19.47
CA SER A 301 -20.67 19.46 19.35
C SER A 301 -20.68 18.70 20.69
N PRO A 302 -21.48 19.16 21.69
CA PRO A 302 -21.39 18.63 23.05
C PRO A 302 -21.72 17.15 23.20
N ASN A 303 -22.43 16.57 22.22
CA ASN A 303 -22.79 15.16 22.20
C ASN A 303 -21.78 14.31 21.40
N ASP A 304 -20.69 14.87 20.92
CA ASP A 304 -19.67 14.11 20.20
C ASP A 304 -18.88 13.23 21.18
N ILE A 305 -19.11 11.94 21.09
CA ILE A 305 -18.50 10.92 21.96
C ILE A 305 -16.98 10.85 21.82
N ARG A 306 -16.43 11.30 20.70
CA ARG A 306 -14.98 11.30 20.43
C ARG A 306 -14.26 12.21 21.42
N LYS A 307 -14.88 13.33 21.82
CA LYS A 307 -14.29 14.27 22.78
C LYS A 307 -13.89 13.59 24.09
N ALA A 308 -14.81 12.83 24.68
CA ALA A 308 -14.58 12.16 25.97
C ALA A 308 -13.55 11.02 25.87
N ASN A 309 -13.44 10.39 24.70
CA ASN A 309 -12.63 9.20 24.51
C ASN A 309 -11.27 9.46 23.85
N SER A 310 -11.12 10.59 23.14
CA SER A 310 -9.88 10.92 22.41
C SER A 310 -9.02 11.97 23.11
N PHE A 311 -9.57 12.72 24.06
CA PHE A 311 -8.83 13.79 24.74
C PHE A 311 -8.64 13.48 26.23
N ASN A 312 -7.41 13.64 26.72
CA ASN A 312 -7.12 13.59 28.14
C ASN A 312 -7.26 14.98 28.72
N ALA A 313 -8.35 15.24 29.49
CA ALA A 313 -8.67 16.54 30.08
C ALA A 313 -7.59 17.11 31.02
N GLN A 314 -6.66 16.29 31.50
CA GLN A 314 -5.57 16.76 32.38
C GLN A 314 -4.43 17.45 31.61
N ARG A 315 -4.48 17.47 30.28
CA ARG A 315 -3.41 18.00 29.41
C ARG A 315 -3.90 18.96 28.32
N ILE A 316 -5.14 19.42 28.44
CA ILE A 316 -5.73 20.45 27.57
C ILE A 316 -5.50 21.84 28.17
#